data_f1b9386f7566ec68e0155c4907562324
#
_entry.id   f1b9386f7566ec68e0155c4907562324
#
_cell.length_a   1.000
_cell.length_b   1.000
_cell.length_c   1.000
_cell.angle_alpha   90.00
_cell.angle_beta   90.00
_cell.angle_gamma   90.00
#
_symmetry.space_group_name_H-M   'P 1'
#
loop_
_entity.id
_entity.type
_entity.pdbx_description
1 polymer ?
#
loop_
_entity_poly.entity_id
_entity_poly.type
_entity_poly.pdbx_seq_one_letter_code
_entity_poly.pdbx_strand_id
1 'polypeptide(L)'
;MKKSLILAAVLANFAFAQTMFVNDIKVDLIDEKSKEAVGEIYEGTPVKVIKRVGDLALIEVEGEVAGDKVLAYKKDPLVTYLTLKDGAAKPKMRFLADAKKLSEDEYGSWEEIELVYYDSCSSCHAAHKPKEHLMSEWDAYMTAMQTFAKINDEEKARILRFMQAFAKDGPFKEQ
;
A
#
# COMPACT_ATOMS: atom_id res chain seq x y z
N MET A 1 2.65 -57.91 -26.40
CA MET A 1 1.79 -56.73 -26.23
C MET A 1 2.29 -55.98 -24.99
N LYS A 2 3.11 -54.90 -25.17
CA LYS A 2 3.63 -54.07 -24.06
C LYS A 2 2.69 -52.90 -23.84
N LYS A 3 2.04 -52.85 -22.67
CA LYS A 3 1.19 -51.71 -22.23
C LYS A 3 2.11 -50.66 -21.62
N SER A 4 2.33 -49.56 -22.34
CA SER A 4 3.00 -48.36 -21.79
C SER A 4 2.03 -47.63 -20.88
N LEU A 5 2.31 -47.59 -19.59
CA LEU A 5 1.64 -46.71 -18.64
C LEU A 5 2.25 -45.29 -18.82
N ILE A 6 1.46 -44.36 -19.34
CA ILE A 6 1.81 -42.91 -19.32
C ILE A 6 1.40 -42.39 -17.96
N LEU A 7 2.42 -42.15 -17.12
CA LEU A 7 2.28 -41.48 -15.83
C LEU A 7 2.16 -39.97 -16.09
N ALA A 8 0.94 -39.44 -16.08
CA ALA A 8 0.70 -38.00 -16.14
C ALA A 8 1.08 -37.41 -14.79
N ALA A 9 2.23 -36.74 -14.74
CA ALA A 9 2.63 -35.94 -13.59
C ALA A 9 1.74 -34.68 -13.51
N VAL A 10 0.77 -34.69 -12.62
CA VAL A 10 0.01 -33.50 -12.25
C VAL A 10 0.95 -32.58 -11.44
N LEU A 11 1.55 -31.60 -12.10
CA LEU A 11 2.24 -30.51 -11.43
C LEU A 11 1.19 -29.68 -10.69
N ALA A 12 1.01 -29.96 -9.40
CA ALA A 12 0.27 -29.09 -8.51
C ALA A 12 1.05 -27.78 -8.40
N ASN A 13 0.60 -26.74 -9.11
CA ASN A 13 1.06 -25.38 -8.89
C ASN A 13 0.61 -24.97 -7.48
N PHE A 14 1.47 -25.17 -6.49
CA PHE A 14 1.35 -24.49 -5.21
C PHE A 14 1.63 -23.00 -5.48
N ALA A 15 0.58 -22.23 -5.71
CA ALA A 15 0.66 -20.79 -5.68
C ALA A 15 0.97 -20.39 -4.24
N PHE A 16 2.25 -20.19 -3.94
CA PHE A 16 2.62 -19.49 -2.70
C PHE A 16 2.06 -18.08 -2.83
N ALA A 17 1.24 -17.68 -1.84
CA ALA A 17 0.77 -16.31 -1.75
C ALA A 17 1.99 -15.40 -1.58
N GLN A 18 2.33 -14.66 -2.64
CA GLN A 18 3.48 -13.75 -2.67
C GLN A 18 3.06 -12.41 -2.10
N THR A 19 3.86 -11.87 -1.18
CA THR A 19 3.70 -10.48 -0.75
C THR A 19 4.26 -9.56 -1.84
N MET A 20 3.45 -8.60 -2.25
CA MET A 20 3.81 -7.52 -3.16
C MET A 20 3.37 -6.18 -2.56
N PHE A 21 3.81 -5.08 -3.14
CA PHE A 21 3.52 -3.72 -2.68
C PHE A 21 2.85 -2.94 -3.82
N VAL A 22 1.91 -2.10 -3.47
CA VAL A 22 1.25 -1.21 -4.44
C VAL A 22 2.27 -0.18 -4.91
N ASN A 23 2.56 -0.18 -6.22
CA ASN A 23 3.58 0.66 -6.86
C ASN A 23 2.95 1.69 -7.81
N ASP A 24 1.98 2.43 -7.27
CA ASP A 24 1.32 3.57 -7.92
C ASP A 24 0.68 4.41 -6.82
N ILE A 25 0.50 5.71 -7.03
CA ILE A 25 -0.07 6.64 -6.04
C ILE A 25 -1.35 6.07 -5.44
N LYS A 26 -2.23 5.57 -6.30
CA LYS A 26 -3.46 4.85 -5.92
C LYS A 26 -3.92 3.91 -7.02
N VAL A 27 -4.51 2.80 -6.64
CA VAL A 27 -5.02 1.76 -7.53
C VAL A 27 -6.47 1.46 -7.18
N ASP A 28 -7.34 1.37 -8.18
CA ASP A 28 -8.73 0.97 -7.98
C ASP A 28 -8.81 -0.45 -7.42
N LEU A 29 -9.63 -0.61 -6.40
CA LEU A 29 -10.06 -1.90 -5.88
C LEU A 29 -11.35 -2.32 -6.55
N ILE A 30 -11.34 -3.47 -7.20
CA ILE A 30 -12.47 -4.00 -7.97
C ILE A 30 -13.07 -5.18 -7.22
N ASP A 31 -14.37 -5.16 -6.99
CA ASP A 31 -15.07 -6.29 -6.39
C ASP A 31 -15.01 -7.54 -7.30
N GLU A 32 -14.74 -8.71 -6.69
CA GLU A 32 -14.54 -9.94 -7.46
C GLU A 32 -15.82 -10.39 -8.19
N LYS A 33 -17.01 -10.06 -7.68
CA LYS A 33 -18.30 -10.51 -8.22
C LYS A 33 -18.91 -9.49 -9.18
N SER A 34 -19.08 -8.23 -8.72
CA SER A 34 -19.74 -7.18 -9.51
C SER A 34 -18.84 -6.63 -10.61
N LYS A 35 -17.50 -6.75 -10.47
CA LYS A 35 -16.49 -6.14 -11.35
C LYS A 35 -16.50 -4.61 -11.34
N GLU A 36 -17.10 -4.02 -10.33
CA GLU A 36 -17.16 -2.57 -10.14
C GLU A 36 -16.02 -2.09 -9.22
N ALA A 37 -15.58 -0.84 -9.42
CA ALA A 37 -14.61 -0.20 -8.56
C ALA A 37 -15.26 0.21 -7.22
N VAL A 38 -14.86 -0.45 -6.13
CA VAL A 38 -15.46 -0.32 -4.80
C VAL A 38 -14.58 0.47 -3.80
N GLY A 39 -13.41 0.89 -4.21
CA GLY A 39 -12.48 1.65 -3.37
C GLY A 39 -11.15 1.91 -4.04
N GLU A 40 -10.21 2.42 -3.28
CA GLU A 40 -8.84 2.71 -3.70
C GLU A 40 -7.85 2.14 -2.67
N ILE A 41 -6.71 1.63 -3.13
CA ILE A 41 -5.56 1.22 -2.32
C ILE A 41 -4.37 2.09 -2.69
N TYR A 42 -3.55 2.41 -1.70
CA TYR A 42 -2.50 3.43 -1.84
C TYR A 42 -1.11 2.82 -1.95
N GLU A 43 -0.17 3.58 -2.54
CA GLU A 43 1.24 3.23 -2.71
C GLU A 43 1.87 2.64 -1.44
N GLY A 44 2.81 1.72 -1.61
CA GLY A 44 3.52 1.07 -0.52
C GLY A 44 2.69 0.11 0.34
N THR A 45 1.37 -0.02 0.09
CA THR A 45 0.55 -0.96 0.86
C THR A 45 0.95 -2.41 0.55
N PRO A 46 1.30 -3.22 1.58
CA PRO A 46 1.59 -4.63 1.37
C PRO A 46 0.32 -5.42 1.07
N VAL A 47 0.37 -6.27 0.05
CA VAL A 47 -0.74 -7.12 -0.37
C VAL A 47 -0.26 -8.55 -0.58
N LYS A 48 -1.10 -9.54 -0.27
CA LYS A 48 -0.86 -10.93 -0.64
C LYS A 48 -1.53 -11.23 -1.97
N VAL A 49 -0.76 -11.52 -2.99
CA VAL A 49 -1.28 -11.96 -4.29
C VAL A 49 -1.70 -13.42 -4.17
N ILE A 50 -3.01 -13.68 -4.30
CA ILE A 50 -3.60 -15.03 -4.21
C ILE A 50 -3.53 -15.73 -5.58
N LYS A 51 -3.91 -15.02 -6.65
CA LYS A 51 -3.84 -15.51 -8.03
C LYS A 51 -3.87 -14.36 -9.02
N ARG A 52 -3.37 -14.59 -10.23
CA ARG A 52 -3.54 -13.67 -11.37
C ARG A 52 -4.78 -14.05 -12.17
N VAL A 53 -5.50 -13.05 -12.68
CA VAL A 53 -6.73 -13.18 -13.46
C VAL A 53 -6.64 -12.24 -14.66
N GLY A 54 -5.97 -12.67 -15.71
CA GLY A 54 -5.63 -11.81 -16.85
C GLY A 54 -4.66 -10.70 -16.45
N ASP A 55 -5.01 -9.44 -16.75
CA ASP A 55 -4.25 -8.27 -16.34
C ASP A 55 -4.46 -7.87 -14.86
N LEU A 56 -5.39 -8.53 -14.16
CA LEU A 56 -5.69 -8.28 -12.76
C LEU A 56 -5.03 -9.33 -11.85
N ALA A 57 -4.82 -8.96 -10.59
CA ALA A 57 -4.47 -9.86 -9.50
C ALA A 57 -5.57 -9.87 -8.45
N LEU A 58 -5.97 -11.06 -7.99
CA LEU A 58 -6.74 -11.18 -6.76
C LEU A 58 -5.78 -10.98 -5.59
N ILE A 59 -5.95 -9.89 -4.87
CA ILE A 59 -5.14 -9.49 -3.73
C ILE A 59 -5.92 -9.65 -2.43
N GLU A 60 -5.21 -9.95 -1.36
CA GLU A 60 -5.71 -9.90 0.01
C GLU A 60 -4.95 -8.82 0.77
N VAL A 61 -5.69 -7.93 1.43
CA VAL A 61 -5.16 -6.84 2.26
C VAL A 61 -5.55 -7.11 3.70
N GLU A 62 -4.60 -7.01 4.62
CA GLU A 62 -4.80 -7.16 6.06
C GLU A 62 -4.37 -5.88 6.78
N GLY A 63 -5.12 -5.49 7.82
CA GLY A 63 -4.83 -4.30 8.62
C GLY A 63 -5.83 -4.07 9.75
N GLU A 64 -5.75 -2.91 10.38
CA GLU A 64 -6.70 -2.46 11.39
C GLU A 64 -7.80 -1.59 10.76
N VAL A 65 -9.03 -1.76 11.22
CA VAL A 65 -10.15 -0.91 10.81
C VAL A 65 -10.06 0.42 11.55
N ALA A 66 -9.83 1.49 10.79
CA ALA A 66 -9.60 2.84 11.31
C ALA A 66 -10.80 3.79 11.06
N GLY A 67 -11.95 3.24 10.79
CA GLY A 67 -13.21 3.93 10.48
C GLY A 67 -14.10 3.01 9.65
N ASP A 68 -15.32 3.42 9.36
CA ASP A 68 -16.27 2.54 8.66
C ASP A 68 -15.76 2.04 7.31
N LYS A 69 -14.97 2.87 6.61
CA LYS A 69 -14.52 2.61 5.23
C LYS A 69 -13.01 2.51 5.07
N VAL A 70 -12.23 2.60 6.14
CA VAL A 70 -10.77 2.70 6.10
C VAL A 70 -10.11 1.49 6.73
N LEU A 71 -9.19 0.87 5.99
CA LEU A 71 -8.24 -0.11 6.50
C LEU A 71 -6.85 0.52 6.53
N ALA A 72 -6.10 0.32 7.62
CA ALA A 72 -4.82 0.95 7.83
C ALA A 72 -3.83 -0.02 8.50
N TYR A 73 -2.55 0.36 8.58
CA TYR A 73 -1.56 -0.35 9.38
C TYR A 73 -1.92 -0.37 10.85
N LYS A 74 -2.25 0.83 11.39
CA LYS A 74 -2.78 1.02 12.75
C LYS A 74 -3.95 1.99 12.70
N LYS A 75 -4.84 1.89 13.67
CA LYS A 75 -5.97 2.81 13.82
C LYS A 75 -5.51 4.22 14.21
N ASP A 76 -4.49 4.30 15.05
CA ASP A 76 -3.90 5.55 15.55
C ASP A 76 -2.43 5.30 15.98
N PRO A 77 -1.43 5.97 15.38
CA PRO A 77 -1.50 6.85 14.21
C PRO A 77 -1.78 6.09 12.91
N LEU A 78 -2.39 6.78 11.97
CA LEU A 78 -2.98 6.20 10.77
C LEU A 78 -2.01 6.15 9.59
N VAL A 79 -1.61 4.94 9.17
CA VAL A 79 -1.06 4.71 7.82
C VAL A 79 -2.15 4.02 6.99
N THR A 80 -2.88 4.81 6.22
CA THR A 80 -4.00 4.31 5.42
C THR A 80 -3.51 3.34 4.34
N TYR A 81 -4.10 2.15 4.29
CA TYR A 81 -3.86 1.16 3.25
C TYR A 81 -4.88 1.28 2.13
N LEU A 82 -6.16 1.35 2.47
CA LEU A 82 -7.24 1.48 1.49
C LEU A 82 -8.41 2.28 2.06
N THR A 83 -9.21 2.81 1.14
CA THR A 83 -10.49 3.45 1.44
C THR A 83 -11.57 2.89 0.53
N LEU A 84 -12.70 2.49 1.10
CA LEU A 84 -13.86 2.01 0.36
C LEU A 84 -14.78 3.17 -0.04
N LYS A 85 -15.38 3.08 -1.21
CA LYS A 85 -16.47 3.98 -1.66
C LYS A 85 -17.74 3.70 -0.86
N ASP A 86 -18.08 2.41 -0.72
CA ASP A 86 -19.26 1.91 -0.05
C ASP A 86 -18.97 0.67 0.78
N GLY A 87 -19.88 0.34 1.72
CA GLY A 87 -19.74 -0.79 2.61
C GLY A 87 -18.87 -0.49 3.82
N ALA A 88 -18.48 -1.54 4.55
CA ALA A 88 -17.68 -1.45 5.77
C ALA A 88 -16.34 -2.16 5.61
N ALA A 89 -15.26 -1.51 6.04
CA ALA A 89 -13.95 -2.10 6.11
C ALA A 89 -13.91 -3.26 7.13
N LYS A 90 -13.12 -4.28 6.82
CA LYS A 90 -12.87 -5.45 7.68
C LYS A 90 -11.36 -5.67 7.79
N PRO A 91 -10.88 -6.30 8.88
CA PRO A 91 -9.44 -6.50 9.11
C PRO A 91 -8.72 -7.27 7.99
N LYS A 92 -9.47 -8.03 7.21
CA LYS A 92 -8.98 -8.78 6.06
C LYS A 92 -10.00 -8.71 4.93
N MET A 93 -9.56 -8.26 3.76
CA MET A 93 -10.41 -8.08 2.59
C MET A 93 -9.73 -8.54 1.30
N ARG A 94 -10.53 -8.90 0.30
CA ARG A 94 -10.03 -9.34 -1.02
C ARG A 94 -10.66 -8.53 -2.12
N PHE A 95 -9.82 -8.19 -3.12
CA PHE A 95 -10.20 -7.40 -4.27
C PHE A 95 -9.40 -7.83 -5.50
N LEU A 96 -9.88 -7.47 -6.66
CA LEU A 96 -9.06 -7.45 -7.86
C LEU A 96 -8.40 -6.07 -7.98
N ALA A 97 -7.14 -6.06 -8.38
CA ALA A 97 -6.36 -4.85 -8.66
C ALA A 97 -5.50 -5.06 -9.91
N ASP A 98 -5.09 -3.98 -10.58
CA ASP A 98 -4.20 -4.06 -11.74
C ASP A 98 -2.86 -4.69 -11.33
N ALA A 99 -2.53 -5.84 -11.92
CA ALA A 99 -1.32 -6.59 -11.60
C ALA A 99 -0.02 -5.88 -12.02
N LYS A 100 -0.10 -4.92 -12.95
CA LYS A 100 1.04 -4.12 -13.42
C LYS A 100 1.44 -3.04 -12.42
N LYS A 101 0.53 -2.71 -11.50
CA LYS A 101 0.72 -1.70 -10.45
C LYS A 101 1.15 -2.32 -9.11
N LEU A 102 1.63 -3.56 -9.14
CA LEU A 102 2.18 -4.27 -7.99
C LEU A 102 3.66 -4.56 -8.22
N SER A 103 4.50 -4.34 -7.21
CA SER A 103 5.94 -4.58 -7.21
C SER A 103 6.34 -5.54 -6.10
N GLU A 104 7.41 -6.31 -6.32
CA GLU A 104 8.08 -7.07 -5.25
C GLU A 104 9.03 -6.20 -4.42
N ASP A 105 9.38 -5.02 -4.95
CA ASP A 105 10.25 -4.06 -4.30
C ASP A 105 9.45 -3.18 -3.34
N GLU A 106 9.63 -3.42 -2.05
CA GLU A 106 9.02 -2.66 -0.97
C GLU A 106 9.45 -1.20 -1.00
N TYR A 107 10.77 -0.96 -1.07
CA TYR A 107 11.31 0.39 -1.02
C TYR A 107 11.00 1.17 -2.30
N GLY A 108 11.16 0.54 -3.46
CA GLY A 108 10.84 1.14 -4.76
C GLY A 108 9.40 1.62 -4.87
N SER A 109 8.48 1.01 -4.12
CA SER A 109 7.06 1.44 -4.06
C SER A 109 6.85 2.78 -3.34
N TRP A 110 7.87 3.31 -2.68
CA TRP A 110 7.86 4.59 -1.97
C TRP A 110 8.79 5.65 -2.60
N GLU A 111 9.61 5.27 -3.60
CA GLU A 111 10.67 6.12 -4.15
C GLU A 111 10.13 7.46 -4.67
N GLU A 112 9.00 7.46 -5.36
CA GLU A 112 8.43 8.69 -5.91
C GLU A 112 8.04 9.68 -4.82
N ILE A 113 7.34 9.23 -3.76
CA ILE A 113 6.92 10.13 -2.69
C ILE A 113 8.10 10.58 -1.82
N GLU A 114 9.12 9.75 -1.65
CA GLU A 114 10.36 10.14 -1.01
C GLU A 114 11.02 11.31 -1.73
N LEU A 115 11.14 11.22 -3.06
CA LEU A 115 11.67 12.32 -3.88
C LEU A 115 10.83 13.60 -3.74
N VAL A 116 9.50 13.47 -3.80
CA VAL A 116 8.58 14.62 -3.61
C VAL A 116 8.77 15.26 -2.23
N TYR A 117 8.92 14.46 -1.18
CA TYR A 117 9.17 14.95 0.18
C TYR A 117 10.47 15.76 0.25
N TYR A 118 11.59 15.18 -0.17
CA TYR A 118 12.87 15.84 -0.08
C TYR A 118 12.95 17.07 -0.98
N ASP A 119 12.40 17.04 -2.19
CA ASP A 119 12.36 18.19 -3.09
C ASP A 119 11.55 19.36 -2.48
N SER A 120 10.38 19.06 -1.93
CA SER A 120 9.50 20.07 -1.34
C SER A 120 10.05 20.67 -0.04
N CYS A 121 10.66 19.84 0.81
CA CYS A 121 11.00 20.24 2.18
C CYS A 121 12.45 20.73 2.33
N SER A 122 13.40 20.32 1.48
CA SER A 122 14.80 20.71 1.59
C SER A 122 15.11 22.11 1.07
N SER A 123 14.14 22.79 0.46
CA SER A 123 14.34 24.14 -0.12
C SER A 123 14.61 25.24 0.92
N CYS A 124 14.17 25.06 2.17
CA CYS A 124 14.30 26.05 3.22
C CYS A 124 15.34 25.68 4.31
N HIS A 125 15.38 24.39 4.68
CA HIS A 125 16.32 23.82 5.65
C HIS A 125 16.49 22.32 5.39
N ALA A 126 17.43 21.67 6.08
CA ALA A 126 17.59 20.23 5.97
C ALA A 126 16.29 19.52 6.36
N ALA A 127 15.76 18.70 5.45
CA ALA A 127 14.56 17.91 5.72
C ALA A 127 14.88 16.83 6.76
N HIS A 128 13.96 16.62 7.68
CA HIS A 128 14.05 15.57 8.69
C HIS A 128 13.91 14.18 8.06
N LYS A 129 14.64 13.20 8.61
CA LYS A 129 14.45 11.81 8.19
C LYS A 129 13.21 11.21 8.88
N PRO A 130 12.44 10.35 8.21
CA PRO A 130 11.26 9.73 8.81
C PRO A 130 11.50 9.09 10.19
N LYS A 131 12.63 8.39 10.36
CA LYS A 131 13.03 7.71 11.60
C LYS A 131 13.43 8.63 12.78
N GLU A 132 13.50 9.93 12.58
CA GLU A 132 13.84 10.88 13.65
C GLU A 132 12.69 11.04 14.64
N HIS A 133 11.44 10.81 14.21
CA HIS A 133 10.25 10.97 14.99
C HIS A 133 9.37 9.71 15.03
N LEU A 134 8.43 9.69 15.98
CA LEU A 134 7.40 8.67 16.05
C LEU A 134 6.29 8.93 15.01
N MET A 135 5.57 7.89 14.61
CA MET A 135 4.43 8.02 13.69
C MET A 135 3.42 9.08 14.15
N SER A 136 3.13 9.13 15.47
CA SER A 136 2.16 10.06 16.06
C SER A 136 2.61 11.53 16.03
N GLU A 137 3.91 11.80 15.92
CA GLU A 137 4.46 13.15 15.91
C GLU A 137 4.41 13.78 14.51
N TRP A 138 4.47 12.94 13.45
CA TRP A 138 4.57 13.42 12.08
C TRP A 138 3.37 14.23 11.60
N ASP A 139 2.14 13.94 12.06
CA ASP A 139 0.99 14.75 11.64
C ASP A 139 1.08 16.19 12.12
N ALA A 140 1.55 16.42 13.36
CA ALA A 140 1.74 17.77 13.89
C ALA A 140 2.83 18.54 13.10
N TYR A 141 3.95 17.88 12.79
CA TYR A 141 5.01 18.50 11.97
C TYR A 141 4.54 18.81 10.57
N MET A 142 3.87 17.88 9.89
CA MET A 142 3.36 18.09 8.54
C MET A 142 2.30 19.18 8.50
N THR A 143 1.43 19.25 9.51
CA THR A 143 0.42 20.30 9.62
C THR A 143 1.06 21.68 9.81
N ALA A 144 2.08 21.80 10.66
CA ALA A 144 2.78 23.05 10.86
C ALA A 144 3.53 23.52 9.61
N MET A 145 4.13 22.61 8.84
CA MET A 145 4.94 22.92 7.66
C MET A 145 4.13 23.09 6.37
N GLN A 146 2.90 22.60 6.31
CA GLN A 146 2.07 22.57 5.10
C GLN A 146 1.97 23.94 4.41
N THR A 147 1.70 24.99 5.17
CA THR A 147 1.56 26.36 4.64
C THR A 147 2.88 26.91 4.09
N PHE A 148 4.01 26.62 4.78
CA PHE A 148 5.33 27.10 4.36
C PHE A 148 5.82 26.35 3.12
N ALA A 149 5.61 25.05 3.06
CA ALA A 149 5.95 24.21 1.91
C ALA A 149 5.00 24.42 0.72
N LYS A 150 3.86 25.10 0.91
CA LYS A 150 2.84 25.35 -0.12
C LYS A 150 2.28 24.06 -0.74
N ILE A 151 2.20 23.00 0.04
CA ILE A 151 1.62 21.72 -0.38
C ILE A 151 0.12 21.70 -0.07
N ASN A 152 -0.67 21.07 -0.95
CA ASN A 152 -2.10 20.89 -0.74
C ASN A 152 -2.39 19.71 0.21
N ASP A 153 -3.67 19.51 0.54
CA ASP A 153 -4.07 18.46 1.51
C ASP A 153 -3.78 17.04 1.00
N GLU A 154 -3.89 16.78 -0.31
CA GLU A 154 -3.61 15.48 -0.91
C GLU A 154 -2.09 15.18 -0.85
N GLU A 155 -1.25 16.15 -1.21
CA GLU A 155 0.20 16.06 -1.11
C GLU A 155 0.64 15.86 0.34
N LYS A 156 0.07 16.63 1.29
CA LYS A 156 0.32 16.45 2.73
C LYS A 156 -0.02 15.04 3.17
N ALA A 157 -1.21 14.55 2.82
CA ALA A 157 -1.65 13.22 3.24
C ALA A 157 -0.73 12.11 2.67
N ARG A 158 -0.28 12.27 1.42
CA ARG A 158 0.65 11.35 0.78
C ARG A 158 2.02 11.36 1.45
N ILE A 159 2.60 12.54 1.68
CA ILE A 159 3.89 12.70 2.39
C ILE A 159 3.77 12.15 3.83
N LEU A 160 2.69 12.47 4.54
CA LEU A 160 2.47 11.98 5.90
C LEU A 160 2.45 10.45 5.97
N ARG A 161 1.83 9.77 4.98
CA ARG A 161 1.87 8.30 4.91
C ARG A 161 3.30 7.77 4.79
N PHE A 162 4.13 8.38 3.94
CA PHE A 162 5.55 8.03 3.79
C PHE A 162 6.30 8.25 5.12
N MET A 163 6.17 9.43 5.73
CA MET A 163 6.85 9.75 6.99
C MET A 163 6.45 8.78 8.11
N GLN A 164 5.18 8.44 8.23
CA GLN A 164 4.69 7.47 9.22
C GLN A 164 5.13 6.04 8.90
N ALA A 165 5.16 5.66 7.62
CA ALA A 165 5.57 4.33 7.20
C ALA A 165 7.02 4.00 7.59
N PHE A 166 7.92 4.98 7.49
CA PHE A 166 9.35 4.86 7.82
C PHE A 166 9.74 5.53 9.14
N ALA A 167 8.76 5.94 9.96
CA ALA A 167 8.98 6.51 11.29
C ALA A 167 9.76 5.54 12.20
N LYS A 168 10.26 6.05 13.32
CA LYS A 168 11.00 5.27 14.32
C LYS A 168 10.26 4.00 14.77
N ASP A 169 8.94 4.06 14.88
CA ASP A 169 8.02 2.98 15.24
C ASP A 169 7.12 2.55 14.07
N GLY A 170 7.46 2.96 12.84
CA GLY A 170 6.76 2.61 11.62
C GLY A 170 6.97 1.16 11.17
N PRO A 171 6.11 0.66 10.24
CA PRO A 171 6.16 -0.72 9.76
C PRO A 171 7.38 -1.03 8.89
N PHE A 172 7.94 -0.05 8.20
CA PHE A 172 9.03 -0.24 7.24
C PHE A 172 10.36 0.28 7.80
N LYS A 173 11.46 -0.17 7.20
CA LYS A 173 12.80 0.28 7.56
C LYS A 173 13.46 0.90 6.33
N GLU A 174 14.14 2.05 6.52
CA GLU A 174 15.06 2.59 5.52
C GLU A 174 16.17 1.57 5.24
N GLN A 175 16.57 1.45 4.00
CA GLN A 175 17.74 0.64 3.58
C GLN A 175 19.05 1.34 3.92
#